data_d8c2a38a26269e85b502b1b7770fdc4b
#
_entry.id   d8c2a38a26269e85b502b1b7770fdc4b
#
_cell.length_a   1.000
_cell.length_b   1.000
_cell.length_c   1.000
_cell.angle_alpha   90.00
_cell.angle_beta   90.00
_cell.angle_gamma   90.00
#
_symmetry.space_group_name_H-M   'P 1'
#
loop_
_entity.id
_entity.type
_entity.pdbx_description
1 polymer ?
#
loop_
_entity_poly.entity_id
_entity_poly.type
_entity_poly.pdbx_seq_one_letter_code
_entity_poly.pdbx_strand_id
1 'polypeptide(L)'
;MAVAVDNNEKESMMFRHVLVPIDGSDLSRAAVKHAICFAKDVKGRVTFLYVMKDYHVSALHSEQDEENIDPIAPNDFSDAMRTHADRILQAARAEATDEGVQVDTLAVTNDEPHKAIIEVALKREADVIFMASHSRRGLASLLLGSVTQKVLSNSKIPVLVYR
;
A
#
# COMPACT_ATOMS: atom_id res chain seq x y z
N MET A 1 16.69 43.91 -10.66
CA MET A 1 17.00 43.30 -9.35
C MET A 1 16.44 41.87 -9.38
N ALA A 2 17.29 40.91 -9.71
CA ALA A 2 16.90 39.50 -9.84
C ALA A 2 16.92 38.88 -8.45
N VAL A 3 15.75 38.41 -8.00
CA VAL A 3 15.63 37.62 -6.78
C VAL A 3 16.23 36.24 -7.09
N ALA A 4 17.37 35.94 -6.46
CA ALA A 4 17.95 34.61 -6.50
C ALA A 4 16.97 33.66 -5.81
N VAL A 5 16.36 32.80 -6.57
CA VAL A 5 15.58 31.65 -6.03
C VAL A 5 16.61 30.73 -5.39
N ASP A 6 16.51 30.59 -4.08
CA ASP A 6 17.41 29.79 -3.26
C ASP A 6 17.34 28.32 -3.73
N ASN A 7 18.43 27.83 -4.33
CA ASN A 7 18.60 26.45 -4.77
C ASN A 7 18.52 25.44 -3.61
N ASN A 8 18.54 25.89 -2.37
CA ASN A 8 18.54 25.07 -1.16
C ASN A 8 17.14 24.48 -0.84
N GLU A 9 16.06 25.09 -1.35
CA GLU A 9 14.70 24.53 -1.17
C GLU A 9 14.42 23.32 -2.08
N LYS A 10 15.14 23.16 -3.20
CA LYS A 10 14.99 22.01 -4.11
C LYS A 10 15.67 20.73 -3.61
N GLU A 11 16.77 20.85 -2.87
CA GLU A 11 17.51 19.70 -2.34
C GLU A 11 16.88 19.11 -1.06
N SER A 12 16.06 19.87 -0.34
CA SER A 12 15.44 19.49 0.94
C SER A 12 14.17 18.63 0.81
N MET A 13 13.69 18.34 -0.40
CA MET A 13 12.42 17.62 -0.59
C MET A 13 12.59 16.28 -1.31
N MET A 14 13.34 15.36 -0.71
CA MET A 14 13.69 14.09 -1.33
C MET A 14 12.48 13.14 -1.47
N PHE A 15 11.45 13.25 -0.62
CA PHE A 15 10.28 12.36 -0.61
C PHE A 15 8.98 13.17 -0.64
N ARG A 16 8.51 13.51 -1.85
CA ARG A 16 7.26 14.28 -2.03
C ARG A 16 6.03 13.40 -2.24
N HIS A 17 6.23 12.17 -2.68
CA HIS A 17 5.14 11.25 -2.96
C HIS A 17 5.42 9.89 -2.34
N VAL A 18 4.65 9.54 -1.34
CA VAL A 18 4.74 8.29 -0.59
C VAL A 18 3.68 7.31 -1.10
N LEU A 19 4.09 6.16 -1.65
CA LEU A 19 3.18 5.06 -1.93
C LEU A 19 3.10 4.15 -0.70
N VAL A 20 1.89 3.87 -0.23
CA VAL A 20 1.63 3.06 0.95
C VAL A 20 0.73 1.89 0.58
N PRO A 21 1.29 0.69 0.34
CA PRO A 21 0.50 -0.52 0.19
C PRO A 21 -0.16 -0.90 1.52
N ILE A 22 -1.47 -1.16 1.49
CA ILE A 22 -2.27 -1.49 2.67
C ILE A 22 -3.10 -2.74 2.42
N ASP A 23 -3.29 -3.56 3.47
CA ASP A 23 -4.07 -4.80 3.42
C ASP A 23 -5.15 -4.90 4.52
N GLY A 24 -5.28 -3.85 5.33
CA GLY A 24 -6.24 -3.76 6.42
C GLY A 24 -5.86 -4.53 7.69
N SER A 25 -4.65 -5.11 7.78
CA SER A 25 -4.11 -5.70 9.00
C SER A 25 -3.80 -4.63 10.07
N ASP A 26 -3.66 -5.03 11.33
CA ASP A 26 -3.33 -4.10 12.42
C ASP A 26 -2.00 -3.38 12.18
N LEU A 27 -0.99 -4.12 11.70
CA LEU A 27 0.31 -3.54 11.39
C LEU A 27 0.24 -2.59 10.19
N SER A 28 -0.58 -2.92 9.18
CA SER A 28 -0.85 -2.04 8.05
C SER A 28 -1.54 -0.75 8.50
N ARG A 29 -2.51 -0.83 9.42
CA ARG A 29 -3.14 0.37 10.01
C ARG A 29 -2.16 1.23 10.81
N ALA A 30 -1.25 0.61 11.55
CA ALA A 30 -0.18 1.34 12.22
C ALA A 30 0.76 2.02 11.22
N ALA A 31 1.14 1.30 10.15
CA ALA A 31 1.96 1.86 9.08
C ALA A 31 1.29 3.05 8.37
N VAL A 32 -0.05 3.03 8.17
CA VAL A 32 -0.81 4.17 7.64
C VAL A 32 -0.58 5.43 8.46
N LYS A 33 -0.71 5.35 9.79
CA LYS A 33 -0.50 6.50 10.70
C LYS A 33 0.91 7.07 10.57
N HIS A 34 1.91 6.20 10.59
CA HIS A 34 3.31 6.63 10.47
C HIS A 34 3.64 7.19 9.09
N ALA A 35 3.05 6.64 8.03
CA ALA A 35 3.21 7.16 6.67
C ALA A 35 2.58 8.55 6.50
N ILE A 36 1.43 8.81 7.13
CA ILE A 36 0.78 10.12 7.17
C ILE A 36 1.67 11.14 7.90
N CYS A 37 2.18 10.78 9.10
CA CYS A 37 3.11 11.63 9.83
C CYS A 37 4.36 11.95 8.99
N PHE A 38 4.97 10.93 8.38
CA PHE A 38 6.12 11.09 7.51
C PHE A 38 5.83 12.04 6.34
N ALA A 39 4.71 11.83 5.63
CA ALA A 39 4.31 12.68 4.52
C ALA A 39 4.06 14.13 4.95
N LYS A 40 3.48 14.33 6.14
CA LYS A 40 3.26 15.66 6.73
C LYS A 40 4.58 16.37 7.02
N ASP A 41 5.54 15.67 7.62
CA ASP A 41 6.86 16.22 7.96
C ASP A 41 7.64 16.65 6.71
N VAL A 42 7.56 15.88 5.63
CA VAL A 42 8.22 16.19 4.37
C VAL A 42 7.37 17.08 3.45
N LYS A 43 6.20 17.56 3.89
CA LYS A 43 5.23 18.34 3.11
C LYS A 43 4.88 17.65 1.77
N GLY A 44 4.79 16.33 1.79
CA GLY A 44 4.50 15.47 0.66
C GLY A 44 3.02 15.08 0.58
N ARG A 45 2.73 14.19 -0.35
CA ARG A 45 1.42 13.55 -0.55
C ARG A 45 1.52 12.05 -0.38
N VAL A 46 0.37 11.39 -0.14
CA VAL A 46 0.29 9.94 0.02
C VAL A 46 -0.61 9.33 -1.05
N THR A 47 -0.24 8.18 -1.58
CA THR A 47 -1.14 7.29 -2.32
C THR A 47 -1.28 5.98 -1.56
N PHE A 48 -2.48 5.66 -1.06
CA PHE A 48 -2.78 4.36 -0.51
C PHE A 48 -3.15 3.39 -1.62
N LEU A 49 -2.51 2.22 -1.62
CA LEU A 49 -2.71 1.18 -2.61
C LEU A 49 -3.25 -0.09 -1.95
N TYR A 50 -4.38 -0.60 -2.43
CA TYR A 50 -4.86 -1.93 -2.09
C TYR A 50 -4.72 -2.85 -3.31
N VAL A 51 -4.07 -4.02 -3.13
CA VAL A 51 -3.93 -5.02 -4.19
C VAL A 51 -4.89 -6.16 -3.91
N MET A 52 -5.90 -6.30 -4.75
CA MET A 52 -6.85 -7.42 -4.74
C MET A 52 -6.25 -8.62 -5.47
N LYS A 53 -6.60 -9.83 -5.03
CA LYS A 53 -6.31 -11.05 -5.79
C LYS A 53 -7.40 -11.30 -6.82
N ASP A 54 -7.04 -11.96 -7.93
CA ASP A 54 -8.02 -12.44 -8.90
C ASP A 54 -8.84 -13.61 -8.31
N TYR A 55 -10.10 -13.73 -8.75
CA TYR A 55 -11.00 -14.79 -8.34
C TYR A 55 -10.41 -16.19 -8.62
N HIS A 56 -9.83 -16.39 -9.79
CA HIS A 56 -9.31 -17.70 -10.21
C HIS A 56 -8.22 -18.24 -9.26
N VAL A 57 -7.36 -17.38 -8.74
CA VAL A 57 -6.30 -17.79 -7.80
C VAL A 57 -6.87 -18.05 -6.40
N SER A 58 -7.88 -17.31 -5.99
CA SER A 58 -8.55 -17.52 -4.70
C SER A 58 -9.33 -18.83 -4.67
N ALA A 59 -9.99 -19.20 -5.76
CA ALA A 59 -10.72 -20.46 -5.89
C ALA A 59 -9.80 -21.69 -5.82
N LEU A 60 -8.62 -21.63 -6.45
CA LEU A 60 -7.64 -22.72 -6.42
C LEU A 60 -7.05 -22.99 -5.02
N HIS A 61 -7.05 -22.00 -4.13
CA HIS A 61 -6.56 -22.17 -2.76
C HIS A 61 -7.63 -22.64 -1.79
N SER A 62 -8.91 -22.51 -2.13
CA SER A 62 -10.02 -22.99 -1.30
C SER A 62 -10.34 -24.48 -1.51
N GLU A 63 -9.87 -25.09 -2.61
CA GLU A 63 -10.03 -26.55 -2.85
C GLU A 63 -9.22 -27.43 -1.87
N GLN A 64 -8.33 -26.85 -1.05
CA GLN A 64 -7.54 -27.58 -0.06
C GLN A 64 -8.20 -27.65 1.34
N ASP A 65 -9.24 -26.86 1.58
CA ASP A 65 -10.03 -26.88 2.81
C ASP A 65 -11.46 -27.41 2.48
N GLU A 66 -11.58 -28.74 2.30
CA GLU A 66 -12.86 -29.41 2.13
C GLU A 66 -13.69 -29.33 3.41
N GLU A 67 -14.62 -28.35 3.48
CA GLU A 67 -15.93 -28.53 4.13
C GLU A 67 -16.84 -27.35 3.76
N ASN A 68 -17.84 -27.65 2.85
CA ASN A 68 -19.09 -26.89 2.65
C ASN A 68 -18.99 -25.36 2.54
N ILE A 69 -18.37 -24.86 1.49
CA ILE A 69 -18.62 -23.48 1.07
C ILE A 69 -19.37 -23.55 -0.26
N ASP A 70 -20.60 -23.05 -0.28
CA ASP A 70 -21.34 -22.82 -1.53
C ASP A 70 -20.42 -22.00 -2.46
N PRO A 71 -20.23 -22.40 -3.72
CA PRO A 71 -19.37 -21.65 -4.64
C PRO A 71 -19.96 -20.26 -4.85
N ILE A 72 -19.31 -19.27 -4.25
CA ILE A 72 -19.66 -17.85 -4.47
C ILE A 72 -19.44 -17.55 -5.96
N ALA A 73 -20.46 -17.01 -6.61
CA ALA A 73 -20.34 -16.64 -8.02
C ALA A 73 -19.16 -15.67 -8.23
N PRO A 74 -18.40 -15.79 -9.33
CA PRO A 74 -17.23 -14.94 -9.59
C PRO A 74 -17.51 -13.44 -9.46
N ASN A 75 -18.67 -12.98 -9.90
CA ASN A 75 -19.07 -11.58 -9.80
C ASN A 75 -19.30 -11.15 -8.35
N ASP A 76 -19.99 -11.97 -7.55
CA ASP A 76 -20.26 -11.66 -6.14
C ASP A 76 -18.97 -11.62 -5.32
N PHE A 77 -18.00 -12.51 -5.64
CA PHE A 77 -16.67 -12.47 -5.02
C PHE A 77 -15.90 -11.21 -5.38
N SER A 78 -15.89 -10.84 -6.66
CA SER A 78 -15.21 -9.64 -7.14
C SER A 78 -15.80 -8.38 -6.50
N ASP A 79 -17.11 -8.28 -6.40
CA ASP A 79 -17.82 -7.15 -5.78
C ASP A 79 -17.58 -7.10 -4.27
N ALA A 80 -17.56 -8.23 -3.58
CA ALA A 80 -17.23 -8.30 -2.16
C ALA A 80 -15.78 -7.87 -1.89
N MET A 81 -14.81 -8.31 -2.71
CA MET A 81 -13.41 -7.91 -2.59
C MET A 81 -13.23 -6.42 -2.86
N ARG A 82 -13.93 -5.87 -3.85
CA ARG A 82 -13.90 -4.44 -4.16
C ARG A 82 -14.48 -3.62 -3.03
N THR A 83 -15.64 -4.00 -2.52
CA THR A 83 -16.26 -3.35 -1.36
C THR A 83 -15.35 -3.37 -0.13
N HIS A 84 -14.66 -4.49 0.10
CA HIS A 84 -13.70 -4.62 1.18
C HIS A 84 -12.49 -3.69 1.00
N ALA A 85 -11.92 -3.64 -0.21
CA ALA A 85 -10.82 -2.74 -0.56
C ALA A 85 -11.22 -1.28 -0.39
N ASP A 86 -12.40 -0.90 -0.90
CA ASP A 86 -12.91 0.47 -0.82
C ASP A 86 -13.08 0.92 0.65
N ARG A 87 -13.59 0.05 1.52
CA ARG A 87 -13.73 0.36 2.96
C ARG A 87 -12.38 0.65 3.61
N ILE A 88 -11.35 -0.15 3.31
CA ILE A 88 -10.01 0.03 3.87
C ILE A 88 -9.38 1.33 3.34
N LEU A 89 -9.49 1.57 2.04
CA LEU A 89 -8.97 2.77 1.39
C LEU A 89 -9.65 4.04 1.88
N GLN A 90 -10.98 4.02 2.07
CA GLN A 90 -11.74 5.15 2.60
C GLN A 90 -11.34 5.50 4.03
N ALA A 91 -11.12 4.50 4.90
CA ALA A 91 -10.66 4.72 6.26
C ALA A 91 -9.27 5.40 6.27
N ALA A 92 -8.32 4.92 5.47
CA ALA A 92 -6.99 5.51 5.35
C ALA A 92 -7.03 6.92 4.74
N ARG A 93 -7.90 7.14 3.75
CA ARG A 93 -8.13 8.46 3.16
C ARG A 93 -8.63 9.47 4.18
N ALA A 94 -9.65 9.09 4.96
CA ALA A 94 -10.22 9.96 5.99
C ALA A 94 -9.14 10.38 7.00
N GLU A 95 -8.35 9.43 7.49
CA GLU A 95 -7.26 9.70 8.43
C GLU A 95 -6.22 10.69 7.88
N ALA A 96 -5.80 10.51 6.61
CA ALA A 96 -4.86 11.44 5.97
C ALA A 96 -5.46 12.84 5.75
N THR A 97 -6.75 12.90 5.40
CA THR A 97 -7.47 14.17 5.18
C THR A 97 -7.60 14.94 6.50
N ASP A 98 -7.93 14.26 7.60
CA ASP A 98 -8.06 14.86 8.93
C ASP A 98 -6.71 15.45 9.41
N GLU A 99 -5.60 14.84 9.00
CA GLU A 99 -4.24 15.35 9.27
C GLU A 99 -3.76 16.42 8.27
N GLY A 100 -4.60 16.79 7.28
CA GLY A 100 -4.29 17.80 6.28
C GLY A 100 -3.27 17.35 5.23
N VAL A 101 -3.08 16.05 5.04
CA VAL A 101 -2.18 15.48 4.03
C VAL A 101 -2.92 15.23 2.73
N GLN A 102 -2.34 15.67 1.60
CA GLN A 102 -2.89 15.38 0.28
C GLN A 102 -2.85 13.88 0.02
N VAL A 103 -3.99 13.27 -0.32
CA VAL A 103 -4.14 11.83 -0.41
C VAL A 103 -4.87 11.39 -1.67
N ASP A 104 -4.33 10.35 -2.32
CA ASP A 104 -4.97 9.54 -3.33
C ASP A 104 -5.19 8.11 -2.84
N THR A 105 -6.16 7.40 -3.43
CA THR A 105 -6.42 5.99 -3.15
C THR A 105 -6.55 5.21 -4.45
N LEU A 106 -6.03 4.00 -4.49
CA LEU A 106 -6.07 3.12 -5.66
C LEU A 106 -6.26 1.66 -5.24
N ALA A 107 -7.21 0.97 -5.88
CA ALA A 107 -7.34 -0.48 -5.84
C ALA A 107 -6.94 -1.06 -7.20
N VAL A 108 -6.14 -2.12 -7.20
CA VAL A 108 -5.73 -2.85 -8.41
C VAL A 108 -5.89 -4.34 -8.17
N THR A 109 -6.17 -5.11 -9.23
CA THR A 109 -6.20 -6.57 -9.18
C THR A 109 -4.90 -7.13 -9.75
N ASN A 110 -4.20 -7.93 -8.96
CA ASN A 110 -2.97 -8.60 -9.40
C ASN A 110 -2.61 -9.76 -8.45
N ASP A 111 -2.26 -10.91 -8.99
CA ASP A 111 -1.89 -12.11 -8.22
C ASP A 111 -0.49 -12.04 -7.64
N GLU A 112 0.32 -11.11 -8.13
CA GLU A 112 1.67 -10.83 -7.65
C GLU A 112 1.74 -9.43 -7.01
N PRO A 113 1.31 -9.27 -5.74
CA PRO A 113 1.21 -7.96 -5.10
C PRO A 113 2.48 -7.12 -5.15
N HIS A 114 3.66 -7.78 -5.05
CA HIS A 114 4.93 -7.07 -5.12
C HIS A 114 5.18 -6.41 -6.48
N LYS A 115 4.74 -7.06 -7.58
CA LYS A 115 4.84 -6.48 -8.93
C LYS A 115 3.90 -5.29 -9.07
N ALA A 116 2.64 -5.44 -8.63
CA ALA A 116 1.67 -4.35 -8.66
C ALA A 116 2.15 -3.13 -7.87
N ILE A 117 2.71 -3.33 -6.67
CA ILE A 117 3.25 -2.25 -5.83
C ILE A 117 4.35 -1.48 -6.57
N ILE A 118 5.34 -2.19 -7.14
CA ILE A 118 6.46 -1.57 -7.85
C ILE A 118 5.97 -0.85 -9.12
N GLU A 119 5.07 -1.48 -9.88
CA GLU A 119 4.52 -0.91 -11.10
C GLU A 119 3.72 0.36 -10.84
N VAL A 120 2.86 0.35 -9.80
CA VAL A 120 2.10 1.53 -9.40
C VAL A 120 3.03 2.63 -8.88
N ALA A 121 4.06 2.28 -8.10
CA ALA A 121 5.04 3.25 -7.62
C ALA A 121 5.74 3.97 -8.78
N LEU A 122 6.15 3.23 -9.81
CA LEU A 122 6.75 3.80 -11.02
C LEU A 122 5.75 4.66 -11.82
N LYS A 123 4.54 4.15 -12.07
CA LYS A 123 3.51 4.87 -12.84
C LYS A 123 3.03 6.15 -12.16
N ARG A 124 3.02 6.17 -10.84
CA ARG A 124 2.60 7.33 -10.04
C ARG A 124 3.75 8.25 -9.68
N GLU A 125 4.98 7.92 -10.10
CA GLU A 125 6.18 8.67 -9.78
C GLU A 125 6.34 8.85 -8.26
N ALA A 126 6.19 7.74 -7.52
CA ALA A 126 6.41 7.74 -6.09
C ALA A 126 7.92 7.78 -5.79
N ASP A 127 8.30 8.60 -4.81
CA ASP A 127 9.69 8.77 -4.39
C ASP A 127 10.11 7.74 -3.35
N VAL A 128 9.14 7.19 -2.63
CA VAL A 128 9.36 6.18 -1.60
C VAL A 128 8.14 5.26 -1.48
N ILE A 129 8.39 3.98 -1.22
CA ILE A 129 7.37 3.01 -0.84
C ILE A 129 7.44 2.83 0.68
N PHE A 130 6.37 3.16 1.39
CA PHE A 130 6.27 2.97 2.84
C PHE A 130 5.35 1.80 3.14
N MET A 131 5.86 0.73 3.72
CA MET A 131 5.06 -0.47 3.92
C MET A 131 5.30 -1.17 5.27
N ALA A 132 4.28 -1.88 5.75
CA ALA A 132 4.40 -2.73 6.92
C ALA A 132 5.31 -3.94 6.64
N SER A 133 6.03 -4.40 7.66
CA SER A 133 6.95 -5.54 7.53
C SER A 133 6.24 -6.88 7.31
N HIS A 134 4.99 -7.02 7.77
CA HIS A 134 4.20 -8.26 7.70
C HIS A 134 2.78 -7.97 7.25
N SER A 135 2.15 -8.96 6.62
CA SER A 135 0.71 -9.01 6.41
C SER A 135 0.05 -9.91 7.47
N ARG A 136 -1.24 -10.16 7.34
CA ARG A 136 -2.20 -10.80 8.27
C ARG A 136 -1.76 -12.05 9.07
N ARG A 137 -0.62 -12.67 8.80
CA ARG A 137 -0.18 -13.89 9.50
C ARG A 137 0.95 -13.57 10.46
N GLY A 138 0.60 -13.16 11.68
CA GLY A 138 1.46 -12.84 12.82
C GLY A 138 2.54 -13.88 13.18
N LEU A 139 3.41 -14.22 12.27
CA LEU A 139 4.56 -15.07 12.52
C LEU A 139 5.73 -14.23 13.04
N ALA A 140 6.27 -14.68 14.15
CA ALA A 140 7.46 -14.24 14.88
C ALA A 140 8.20 -12.99 14.35
N SER A 141 8.45 -12.06 15.22
CA SER A 141 9.00 -10.70 15.08
C SER A 141 10.32 -10.52 14.30
N LEU A 142 10.85 -11.54 13.67
CA LEU A 142 12.17 -11.55 13.03
C LEU A 142 12.14 -11.68 11.50
N LEU A 143 11.03 -12.08 10.89
CA LEU A 143 10.97 -12.32 9.44
C LEU A 143 10.16 -11.25 8.74
N LEU A 144 10.72 -10.66 7.70
CA LEU A 144 9.99 -9.80 6.76
C LEU A 144 8.94 -10.65 6.01
N GLY A 145 7.74 -10.10 5.85
CA GLY A 145 6.70 -10.72 5.03
C GLY A 145 7.17 -10.94 3.58
N SER A 146 6.68 -11.98 2.95
CA SER A 146 7.12 -12.37 1.60
C SER A 146 6.92 -11.27 0.55
N VAL A 147 5.85 -10.47 0.64
CA VAL A 147 5.61 -9.34 -0.25
C VAL A 147 6.64 -8.25 0.01
N THR A 148 6.88 -7.89 1.28
CA THR A 148 7.86 -6.86 1.66
C THR A 148 9.26 -7.23 1.19
N GLN A 149 9.66 -8.49 1.40
CA GLN A 149 10.95 -9.00 0.95
C GLN A 149 11.10 -8.90 -0.59
N LYS A 150 10.06 -9.28 -1.34
CA LYS A 150 10.07 -9.19 -2.80
C LYS A 150 10.10 -7.75 -3.30
N VAL A 151 9.40 -6.83 -2.64
CA VAL A 151 9.46 -5.40 -2.98
C VAL A 151 10.86 -4.86 -2.74
N LEU A 152 11.45 -5.12 -1.57
CA LEU A 152 12.83 -4.71 -1.24
C LEU A 152 13.87 -5.22 -2.26
N SER A 153 13.71 -6.47 -2.70
CA SER A 153 14.67 -7.10 -3.63
C SER A 153 14.53 -6.64 -5.08
N ASN A 154 13.36 -6.14 -5.49
CA ASN A 154 13.07 -5.83 -6.89
C ASN A 154 12.79 -4.34 -7.16
N SER A 155 12.59 -3.52 -6.15
CA SER A 155 12.33 -2.09 -6.31
C SER A 155 13.62 -1.30 -6.51
N LYS A 156 13.58 -0.35 -7.46
CA LYS A 156 14.61 0.70 -7.59
C LYS A 156 14.23 1.96 -6.79
N ILE A 157 12.99 2.04 -6.34
CA ILE A 157 12.49 3.11 -5.47
C ILE A 157 12.84 2.77 -4.04
N PRO A 158 13.32 3.73 -3.23
CA PRO A 158 13.55 3.51 -1.79
C PRO A 158 12.34 2.90 -1.08
N VAL A 159 12.59 1.96 -0.18
CA VAL A 159 11.54 1.28 0.59
C VAL A 159 11.78 1.51 2.08
N LEU A 160 10.81 2.13 2.74
CA LEU A 160 10.78 2.30 4.18
C LEU A 160 9.86 1.23 4.77
N VAL A 161 10.41 0.42 5.68
CA VAL A 161 9.68 -0.68 6.31
C VAL A 161 9.35 -0.34 7.75
N TYR A 162 8.05 -0.31 8.07
CA TYR A 162 7.53 -0.16 9.42
C TYR A 162 7.37 -1.55 10.10
N ARG A 163 7.80 -1.64 11.36
CA ARG A 163 7.72 -2.86 12.20
C ARG A 163 6.93 -2.64 13.46
#